data_a0685127f815dded4ac03c847ee6de51
#
_entry.id   a0685127f815dded4ac03c847ee6de51
#
_cell.length_a   1.000
_cell.length_b   1.000
_cell.length_c   1.000
_cell.angle_alpha   90.00
_cell.angle_beta   90.00
_cell.angle_gamma   90.00
#
_symmetry.space_group_name_H-M   'P 1'
#
loop_
_entity.id
_entity.type
_entity.pdbx_description
1 polymer ?
#
loop_
_entity_poly.entity_id
_entity_poly.type
_entity_poly.pdbx_seq_one_letter_code
_entity_poly.pdbx_strand_id
1 'polypeptide(L)'
;MIIVTIIYLLLGSVLLIVSSRLSVRSADAEAKAIERIAAFVATRSGDISSLKNGVAYHNFVLCVVYVADRVSDEVYEPLRAIVRYYNIENELISRAWRSKNSGRRAYLLALLARLPLSMATVIKVEKFLTDKSADVRFYALMSIFSVAPYRAVAILESMEQRLSRREVAEILTLLGRGYCPIPYTKLIVSENYNLQLLGIHLVRRFGITESRAEIALIVRDLHNELRNDALETLAYFGERERFGKFTVI
;
A
#
# COMPACT_ATOMS: atom_id res chain seq x y z
N MET A 1 -25.72 38.16 31.11
CA MET A 1 -24.43 37.58 30.61
C MET A 1 -24.10 36.24 31.26
N ILE A 2 -24.08 36.11 32.58
CA ILE A 2 -23.67 34.88 33.29
C ILE A 2 -24.49 33.64 32.91
N ILE A 3 -25.82 33.74 32.78
CA ILE A 3 -26.72 32.62 32.43
C ILE A 3 -26.40 32.05 31.04
N VAL A 4 -26.11 32.91 30.05
CA VAL A 4 -25.77 32.50 28.68
C VAL A 4 -24.43 31.74 28.67
N THR A 5 -23.46 32.19 29.45
CA THR A 5 -22.14 31.52 29.56
C THR A 5 -22.26 30.12 30.18
N ILE A 6 -23.12 29.98 31.20
CA ILE A 6 -23.39 28.68 31.87
C ILE A 6 -24.06 27.71 30.88
N ILE A 7 -25.04 28.19 30.09
CA ILE A 7 -25.69 27.35 29.05
C ILE A 7 -24.69 26.86 28.01
N TYR A 8 -23.77 27.73 27.53
CA TYR A 8 -22.74 27.33 26.57
C TYR A 8 -21.75 26.30 27.15
N LEU A 9 -21.34 26.46 28.41
CA LEU A 9 -20.46 25.50 29.10
C LEU A 9 -21.15 24.14 29.31
N LEU A 10 -22.42 24.11 29.65
CA LEU A 10 -23.21 22.88 29.79
C LEU A 10 -23.42 22.19 28.43
N LEU A 11 -23.74 22.92 27.35
CA LEU A 11 -23.88 22.39 26.02
C LEU A 11 -22.52 21.84 25.51
N GLY A 12 -21.43 22.54 25.75
CA GLY A 12 -20.07 22.10 25.38
C GLY A 12 -19.66 20.81 26.09
N SER A 13 -19.95 20.71 27.41
CA SER A 13 -19.66 19.48 28.18
C SER A 13 -20.51 18.29 27.75
N VAL A 14 -21.81 18.50 27.47
CA VAL A 14 -22.69 17.46 26.95
C VAL A 14 -22.21 16.99 25.56
N LEU A 15 -21.84 17.92 24.66
CA LEU A 15 -21.29 17.57 23.36
C LEU A 15 -19.99 16.77 23.46
N LEU A 16 -19.09 17.13 24.37
CA LEU A 16 -17.84 16.38 24.61
C LEU A 16 -18.12 14.96 25.13
N ILE A 17 -19.05 14.80 26.08
CA ILE A 17 -19.41 13.48 26.61
C ILE A 17 -20.09 12.62 25.55
N VAL A 18 -20.99 13.19 24.75
CA VAL A 18 -21.64 12.47 23.64
C VAL A 18 -20.64 12.09 22.58
N SER A 19 -19.73 12.98 22.17
CA SER A 19 -18.71 12.69 21.15
C SER A 19 -17.72 11.62 21.63
N SER A 20 -17.30 11.66 22.89
CA SER A 20 -16.41 10.64 23.47
C SER A 20 -17.09 9.25 23.53
N ARG A 21 -18.36 9.19 23.96
CA ARG A 21 -19.12 7.93 23.96
C ARG A 21 -19.39 7.38 22.56
N LEU A 22 -19.64 8.24 21.58
CA LEU A 22 -19.80 7.82 20.17
C LEU A 22 -18.49 7.31 19.60
N SER A 23 -17.35 7.95 19.91
CA SER A 23 -16.03 7.49 19.45
C SER A 23 -15.65 6.14 20.06
N VAL A 24 -15.92 5.91 21.35
CA VAL A 24 -15.67 4.62 22.01
C VAL A 24 -16.57 3.52 21.42
N ARG A 25 -17.86 3.80 21.18
CA ARG A 25 -18.76 2.84 20.52
C ARG A 25 -18.34 2.52 19.09
N SER A 26 -17.85 3.50 18.34
CA SER A 26 -17.32 3.29 17.00
C SER A 26 -16.08 2.41 17.02
N ALA A 27 -15.14 2.67 17.93
CA ALA A 27 -13.92 1.89 18.09
C ALA A 27 -14.21 0.41 18.47
N ASP A 28 -15.17 0.18 19.38
CA ASP A 28 -15.59 -1.18 19.76
C ASP A 28 -16.27 -1.91 18.57
N ALA A 29 -17.10 -1.21 17.80
CA ALA A 29 -17.74 -1.78 16.62
C ALA A 29 -16.71 -2.11 15.52
N GLU A 30 -15.71 -1.27 15.33
CA GLU A 30 -14.61 -1.49 14.39
C GLU A 30 -13.73 -2.68 14.82
N ALA A 31 -13.38 -2.79 16.11
CA ALA A 31 -12.63 -3.92 16.65
C ALA A 31 -13.38 -5.24 16.41
N LYS A 32 -14.69 -5.28 16.72
CA LYS A 32 -15.54 -6.45 16.44
C LYS A 32 -15.64 -6.77 14.94
N ALA A 33 -15.65 -5.76 14.07
CA ALA A 33 -15.64 -5.99 12.64
C ALA A 33 -14.31 -6.58 12.17
N ILE A 34 -13.18 -6.09 12.68
CA ILE A 34 -11.84 -6.67 12.40
C ILE A 34 -11.78 -8.14 12.82
N GLU A 35 -12.26 -8.47 14.02
CA GLU A 35 -12.33 -9.85 14.52
C GLU A 35 -13.17 -10.75 13.60
N ARG A 36 -14.38 -10.29 13.21
CA ARG A 36 -15.25 -11.04 12.29
C ARG A 36 -14.61 -11.25 10.92
N ILE A 37 -13.99 -10.21 10.37
CA ILE A 37 -13.28 -10.30 9.09
C ILE A 37 -12.10 -11.27 9.20
N ALA A 38 -11.29 -11.16 10.26
CA ALA A 38 -10.16 -12.05 10.48
C ALA A 38 -10.60 -13.51 10.68
N ALA A 39 -11.66 -13.76 11.46
CA ALA A 39 -12.24 -15.08 11.63
C ALA A 39 -12.76 -15.67 10.30
N PHE A 40 -13.48 -14.87 9.49
CA PHE A 40 -13.96 -15.28 8.17
C PHE A 40 -12.78 -15.63 7.23
N VAL A 41 -11.72 -14.83 7.22
CA VAL A 41 -10.53 -15.08 6.41
C VAL A 41 -9.82 -16.35 6.83
N ALA A 42 -9.68 -16.58 8.14
CA ALA A 42 -9.00 -17.75 8.69
C ALA A 42 -9.79 -19.07 8.47
N THR A 43 -11.10 -19.04 8.70
CA THR A 43 -11.95 -20.24 8.65
C THR A 43 -12.56 -20.53 7.29
N ARG A 44 -12.58 -19.52 6.40
CA ARG A 44 -13.29 -19.52 5.11
C ARG A 44 -14.78 -19.87 5.25
N SER A 45 -15.35 -19.61 6.41
CA SER A 45 -16.74 -19.93 6.75
C SER A 45 -17.42 -18.76 7.47
N GLY A 46 -18.75 -18.71 7.38
CA GLY A 46 -19.56 -17.67 8.00
C GLY A 46 -20.37 -16.84 7.00
N ASP A 47 -21.21 -15.98 7.52
CA ASP A 47 -22.06 -15.11 6.72
C ASP A 47 -21.35 -13.77 6.40
N ILE A 48 -20.96 -13.60 5.15
CA ILE A 48 -20.33 -12.37 4.64
C ILE A 48 -21.21 -11.14 4.92
N SER A 49 -22.55 -11.27 4.84
CA SER A 49 -23.46 -10.14 5.00
C SER A 49 -23.41 -9.52 6.39
N SER A 50 -23.03 -10.31 7.39
CA SER A 50 -22.95 -9.90 8.80
C SER A 50 -21.66 -9.15 9.16
N LEU A 51 -20.59 -9.24 8.33
CA LEU A 51 -19.27 -8.68 8.64
C LEU A 51 -19.30 -7.17 8.90
N LYS A 52 -20.15 -6.45 8.19
CA LYS A 52 -20.27 -4.98 8.29
C LYS A 52 -21.19 -4.51 9.42
N ASN A 53 -21.91 -5.41 10.12
CA ASN A 53 -22.92 -5.04 11.09
C ASN A 53 -22.39 -4.09 12.17
N GLY A 54 -23.09 -2.96 12.36
CA GLY A 54 -22.74 -1.94 13.35
C GLY A 54 -21.62 -0.97 12.94
N VAL A 55 -21.06 -1.09 11.71
CA VAL A 55 -19.96 -0.23 11.24
C VAL A 55 -20.37 0.55 9.99
N ALA A 56 -20.06 1.85 9.98
CA ALA A 56 -20.24 2.67 8.79
C ALA A 56 -19.39 2.16 7.62
N TYR A 57 -19.88 2.28 6.38
CA TYR A 57 -19.20 1.70 5.21
C TYR A 57 -17.73 2.13 5.08
N HIS A 58 -17.41 3.40 5.29
CA HIS A 58 -16.03 3.89 5.22
C HIS A 58 -15.11 3.19 6.24
N ASN A 59 -15.55 3.12 7.49
CA ASN A 59 -14.79 2.47 8.57
C ASN A 59 -14.68 0.96 8.33
N PHE A 60 -15.73 0.33 7.78
CA PHE A 60 -15.67 -1.06 7.37
C PHE A 60 -14.59 -1.31 6.30
N VAL A 61 -14.49 -0.43 5.28
CA VAL A 61 -13.40 -0.50 4.30
C VAL A 61 -12.03 -0.42 4.97
N LEU A 62 -11.85 0.47 5.95
CA LEU A 62 -10.61 0.55 6.72
C LEU A 62 -10.33 -0.73 7.51
N CYS A 63 -11.35 -1.38 8.10
CA CYS A 63 -11.20 -2.67 8.76
C CYS A 63 -10.75 -3.76 7.76
N VAL A 64 -11.31 -3.80 6.56
CA VAL A 64 -10.90 -4.75 5.51
C VAL A 64 -9.45 -4.51 5.10
N VAL A 65 -9.05 -3.26 4.87
CA VAL A 65 -7.65 -2.89 4.56
C VAL A 65 -6.72 -3.27 5.72
N TYR A 66 -7.12 -3.03 6.96
CA TYR A 66 -6.34 -3.39 8.14
C TYR A 66 -6.04 -4.90 8.21
N VAL A 67 -7.02 -5.74 7.89
CA VAL A 67 -6.83 -7.19 7.83
C VAL A 67 -5.98 -7.57 6.62
N ALA A 68 -6.24 -6.98 5.43
CA ALA A 68 -5.47 -7.24 4.22
C ALA A 68 -3.97 -6.97 4.39
N ASP A 69 -3.60 -5.95 5.18
CA ASP A 69 -2.19 -5.63 5.46
C ASP A 69 -1.47 -6.67 6.34
N ARG A 70 -2.20 -7.58 6.97
CA ARG A 70 -1.68 -8.53 7.96
C ARG A 70 -1.77 -9.99 7.54
N VAL A 71 -2.34 -10.25 6.39
CA VAL A 71 -2.47 -11.61 5.84
C VAL A 71 -1.54 -11.79 4.64
N SER A 72 -1.07 -13.02 4.42
CA SER A 72 -0.31 -13.39 3.22
C SER A 72 -1.23 -13.60 2.02
N ASP A 73 -0.65 -13.57 0.82
CA ASP A 73 -1.38 -13.75 -0.45
C ASP A 73 -2.12 -15.10 -0.53
N GLU A 74 -1.67 -16.11 0.20
CA GLU A 74 -2.29 -17.45 0.26
C GLU A 74 -3.73 -17.43 0.79
N VAL A 75 -4.07 -16.40 1.60
CA VAL A 75 -5.42 -16.24 2.18
C VAL A 75 -6.21 -15.08 1.55
N TYR A 76 -5.79 -14.60 0.39
CA TYR A 76 -6.48 -13.48 -0.29
C TYR A 76 -7.84 -13.85 -0.88
N GLU A 77 -8.13 -15.12 -1.18
CA GLU A 77 -9.43 -15.49 -1.76
C GLU A 77 -10.64 -15.14 -0.87
N PRO A 78 -10.64 -15.41 0.45
CA PRO A 78 -11.71 -14.94 1.32
C PRO A 78 -11.83 -13.40 1.36
N LEU A 79 -10.70 -12.68 1.35
CA LEU A 79 -10.71 -11.22 1.27
C LEU A 79 -11.28 -10.71 -0.06
N ARG A 80 -10.95 -11.34 -1.20
CA ARG A 80 -11.56 -11.03 -2.50
C ARG A 80 -13.07 -11.22 -2.48
N ALA A 81 -13.55 -12.27 -1.80
CA ALA A 81 -14.99 -12.48 -1.64
C ALA A 81 -15.65 -11.32 -0.89
N ILE A 82 -15.04 -10.83 0.19
CA ILE A 82 -15.52 -9.66 0.93
C ILE A 82 -15.51 -8.41 0.06
N VAL A 83 -14.37 -8.12 -0.61
CA VAL A 83 -14.20 -6.96 -1.48
C VAL A 83 -15.23 -6.93 -2.59
N ARG A 84 -15.51 -8.09 -3.19
CA ARG A 84 -16.51 -8.27 -4.24
C ARG A 84 -17.93 -8.13 -3.70
N TYR A 85 -18.27 -8.81 -2.60
CA TYR A 85 -19.61 -8.79 -2.01
C TYR A 85 -20.05 -7.37 -1.64
N TYR A 86 -19.16 -6.59 -1.02
CA TYR A 86 -19.44 -5.20 -0.63
C TYR A 86 -19.11 -4.18 -1.73
N ASN A 87 -18.73 -4.64 -2.93
CA ASN A 87 -18.42 -3.80 -4.10
C ASN A 87 -17.38 -2.70 -3.82
N ILE A 88 -16.38 -3.02 -2.96
CA ILE A 88 -15.43 -2.03 -2.42
C ILE A 88 -14.60 -1.39 -3.54
N GLU A 89 -14.09 -2.18 -4.51
CA GLU A 89 -13.28 -1.67 -5.62
C GLU A 89 -14.02 -0.58 -6.41
N ASN A 90 -15.24 -0.88 -6.87
CA ASN A 90 -16.00 0.06 -7.68
C ASN A 90 -16.41 1.31 -6.91
N GLU A 91 -16.72 1.16 -5.62
CA GLU A 91 -17.11 2.30 -4.78
C GLU A 91 -15.91 3.24 -4.53
N LEU A 92 -14.72 2.70 -4.23
CA LEU A 92 -13.50 3.50 -4.07
C LEU A 92 -13.14 4.24 -5.37
N ILE A 93 -13.17 3.56 -6.52
CA ILE A 93 -12.90 4.15 -7.83
C ILE A 93 -13.92 5.24 -8.15
N SER A 94 -15.22 4.97 -7.96
CA SER A 94 -16.28 5.94 -8.22
C SER A 94 -16.16 7.18 -7.36
N ARG A 95 -15.79 7.03 -6.08
CA ARG A 95 -15.52 8.16 -5.18
C ARG A 95 -14.27 8.94 -5.59
N ALA A 96 -13.22 8.25 -6.03
CA ALA A 96 -12.02 8.89 -6.54
C ALA A 96 -12.36 9.74 -7.78
N TRP A 97 -13.11 9.20 -8.75
CA TRP A 97 -13.54 9.91 -9.95
C TRP A 97 -14.37 11.16 -9.66
N ARG A 98 -15.30 11.05 -8.71
CA ARG A 98 -16.18 12.18 -8.34
C ARG A 98 -15.49 13.25 -7.49
N SER A 99 -14.32 12.94 -6.91
CA SER A 99 -13.62 13.86 -6.02
C SER A 99 -12.86 14.93 -6.80
N LYS A 100 -13.12 16.20 -6.51
CA LYS A 100 -12.35 17.35 -7.01
C LYS A 100 -11.02 17.52 -6.25
N ASN A 101 -10.92 17.00 -5.03
CA ASN A 101 -9.72 17.12 -4.18
C ASN A 101 -8.72 16.00 -4.51
N SER A 102 -7.51 16.39 -4.94
CA SER A 102 -6.45 15.44 -5.32
C SER A 102 -5.98 14.59 -4.14
N GLY A 103 -5.83 15.15 -2.94
CA GLY A 103 -5.46 14.40 -1.75
C GLY A 103 -6.49 13.31 -1.40
N ARG A 104 -7.79 13.61 -1.58
CA ARG A 104 -8.84 12.61 -1.40
C ARG A 104 -8.80 11.54 -2.48
N ARG A 105 -8.50 11.89 -3.75
CA ARG A 105 -8.31 10.90 -4.82
C ARG A 105 -7.14 9.97 -4.50
N ALA A 106 -5.99 10.55 -4.15
CA ALA A 106 -4.79 9.82 -3.78
C ALA A 106 -5.05 8.87 -2.60
N TYR A 107 -5.71 9.35 -1.55
CA TYR A 107 -6.09 8.54 -0.39
C TYR A 107 -6.97 7.34 -0.77
N LEU A 108 -7.98 7.53 -1.61
CA LEU A 108 -8.88 6.45 -2.03
C LEU A 108 -8.14 5.40 -2.89
N LEU A 109 -7.22 5.84 -3.74
CA LEU A 109 -6.34 4.94 -4.51
C LEU A 109 -5.32 4.23 -3.61
N ALA A 110 -4.80 4.90 -2.57
CA ALA A 110 -3.93 4.27 -1.59
C ALA A 110 -4.63 3.14 -0.81
N LEU A 111 -5.90 3.32 -0.44
CA LEU A 111 -6.72 2.25 0.13
C LEU A 111 -6.91 1.10 -0.87
N LEU A 112 -7.21 1.45 -2.13
CA LEU A 112 -7.41 0.47 -3.19
C LEU A 112 -6.16 -0.40 -3.39
N ALA A 113 -4.97 0.21 -3.46
CA ALA A 113 -3.70 -0.50 -3.66
C ALA A 113 -3.39 -1.57 -2.60
N ARG A 114 -4.02 -1.49 -1.44
CA ARG A 114 -3.82 -2.41 -0.30
C ARG A 114 -4.80 -3.59 -0.28
N LEU A 115 -5.75 -3.62 -1.20
CA LEU A 115 -6.76 -4.66 -1.31
C LEU A 115 -6.39 -5.69 -2.39
N PRO A 116 -6.90 -6.93 -2.30
CA PRO A 116 -6.74 -7.93 -3.34
C PRO A 116 -7.66 -7.62 -4.53
N LEU A 117 -7.15 -6.81 -5.46
CA LEU A 117 -7.92 -6.28 -6.59
C LEU A 117 -8.14 -7.28 -7.71
N SER A 118 -9.14 -6.99 -8.55
CA SER A 118 -9.40 -7.71 -9.81
C SER A 118 -8.63 -7.09 -10.99
N MET A 119 -8.32 -7.90 -12.02
CA MET A 119 -7.71 -7.38 -13.26
C MET A 119 -8.59 -6.33 -13.96
N ALA A 120 -9.92 -6.44 -13.83
CA ALA A 120 -10.84 -5.44 -14.40
C ALA A 120 -10.68 -4.05 -13.74
N THR A 121 -10.21 -4.01 -12.49
CA THR A 121 -9.92 -2.80 -11.74
C THR A 121 -8.71 -2.07 -12.30
N VAL A 122 -7.69 -2.78 -12.79
CA VAL A 122 -6.47 -2.20 -13.38
C VAL A 122 -6.82 -1.23 -14.51
N ILE A 123 -7.68 -1.64 -15.46
CA ILE A 123 -8.10 -0.81 -16.61
C ILE A 123 -8.75 0.50 -16.15
N LYS A 124 -9.53 0.45 -15.06
CA LYS A 124 -10.19 1.64 -14.51
C LYS A 124 -9.20 2.58 -13.82
N VAL A 125 -8.23 2.00 -13.11
CA VAL A 125 -7.21 2.73 -12.36
C VAL A 125 -6.18 3.39 -13.28
N GLU A 126 -5.84 2.78 -14.41
CA GLU A 126 -4.91 3.35 -15.40
C GLU A 126 -5.28 4.76 -15.87
N LYS A 127 -6.57 5.07 -15.89
CA LYS A 127 -7.03 6.41 -16.23
C LYS A 127 -6.55 7.50 -15.26
N PHE A 128 -6.16 7.14 -14.03
CA PHE A 128 -5.59 8.09 -13.07
C PHE A 128 -4.08 8.32 -13.27
N LEU A 129 -3.40 7.56 -14.11
CA LEU A 129 -1.98 7.78 -14.44
C LEU A 129 -1.74 9.11 -15.16
N THR A 130 -2.77 9.71 -15.73
CA THR A 130 -2.72 11.03 -16.38
C THR A 130 -3.23 12.16 -15.48
N ASP A 131 -3.49 11.89 -14.18
CA ASP A 131 -3.93 12.93 -13.25
C ASP A 131 -2.84 14.00 -13.07
N LYS A 132 -3.27 15.25 -12.85
CA LYS A 132 -2.35 16.38 -12.62
C LYS A 132 -1.52 16.22 -11.35
N SER A 133 -2.05 15.52 -10.33
CA SER A 133 -1.38 15.28 -9.06
C SER A 133 -0.43 14.08 -9.15
N ALA A 134 0.82 14.29 -8.77
CA ALA A 134 1.84 13.24 -8.67
C ALA A 134 1.42 12.10 -7.73
N ASP A 135 0.86 12.44 -6.57
CA ASP A 135 0.38 11.45 -5.60
C ASP A 135 -0.74 10.57 -6.17
N VAL A 136 -1.66 11.16 -6.96
CA VAL A 136 -2.74 10.39 -7.59
C VAL A 136 -2.16 9.41 -8.61
N ARG A 137 -1.21 9.86 -9.44
CA ARG A 137 -0.51 8.98 -10.40
C ARG A 137 0.25 7.86 -9.69
N PHE A 138 0.94 8.21 -8.60
CA PHE A 138 1.71 7.23 -7.81
C PHE A 138 0.80 6.15 -7.21
N TYR A 139 -0.29 6.51 -6.52
CA TYR A 139 -1.18 5.50 -5.93
C TYR A 139 -2.02 4.75 -6.97
N ALA A 140 -2.24 5.30 -8.15
CA ALA A 140 -2.75 4.55 -9.30
C ALA A 140 -1.75 3.47 -9.72
N LEU A 141 -0.46 3.81 -9.88
CA LEU A 141 0.61 2.86 -10.18
C LEU A 141 0.73 1.78 -9.10
N MET A 142 0.66 2.15 -7.81
CA MET A 142 0.66 1.21 -6.69
C MET A 142 -0.49 0.19 -6.78
N SER A 143 -1.70 0.64 -7.16
CA SER A 143 -2.85 -0.24 -7.37
C SER A 143 -2.62 -1.22 -8.54
N ILE A 144 -1.86 -0.82 -9.56
CA ILE A 144 -1.50 -1.69 -10.67
C ILE A 144 -0.42 -2.69 -10.24
N PHE A 145 0.57 -2.26 -9.45
CA PHE A 145 1.59 -3.16 -8.88
C PHE A 145 0.99 -4.30 -8.06
N SER A 146 -0.10 -4.04 -7.31
CA SER A 146 -0.75 -5.07 -6.48
C SER A 146 -1.38 -6.22 -7.27
N VAL A 147 -1.61 -6.05 -8.58
CA VAL A 147 -2.33 -7.04 -9.42
C VAL A 147 -1.49 -7.48 -10.61
N ALA A 148 -0.81 -6.55 -11.25
CA ALA A 148 -0.11 -6.74 -12.50
C ALA A 148 1.30 -6.10 -12.45
N PRO A 149 2.22 -6.65 -11.65
CA PRO A 149 3.54 -6.05 -11.41
C PRO A 149 4.35 -5.84 -12.70
N TYR A 150 4.29 -6.76 -13.68
CA TYR A 150 4.96 -6.57 -14.97
C TYR A 150 4.41 -5.37 -15.76
N ARG A 151 3.09 -5.18 -15.73
CA ARG A 151 2.45 -4.03 -16.38
C ARG A 151 2.80 -2.73 -15.67
N ALA A 152 2.86 -2.75 -14.34
CA ALA A 152 3.29 -1.61 -13.56
C ALA A 152 4.74 -1.21 -13.86
N VAL A 153 5.65 -2.17 -14.04
CA VAL A 153 7.04 -1.93 -14.46
C VAL A 153 7.09 -1.28 -15.85
N ALA A 154 6.33 -1.77 -16.82
CA ALA A 154 6.26 -1.16 -18.15
C ALA A 154 5.71 0.28 -18.12
N ILE A 155 4.72 0.54 -17.26
CA ILE A 155 4.20 1.90 -17.05
C ILE A 155 5.29 2.78 -16.40
N LEU A 156 5.99 2.27 -15.39
CA LEU A 156 7.05 2.99 -14.69
C LEU A 156 8.20 3.39 -15.64
N GLU A 157 8.52 2.53 -16.61
CA GLU A 157 9.53 2.79 -17.65
C GLU A 157 9.14 4.00 -18.51
N SER A 158 7.86 4.18 -18.79
CA SER A 158 7.33 5.28 -19.62
C SER A 158 7.00 6.55 -18.83
N MET A 159 7.08 6.51 -17.49
CA MET A 159 6.75 7.67 -16.64
C MET A 159 7.88 8.70 -16.65
N GLU A 160 7.52 9.97 -16.96
CA GLU A 160 8.44 11.11 -16.84
C GLU A 160 8.74 11.48 -15.37
N GLN A 161 7.80 11.19 -14.47
CA GLN A 161 7.94 11.48 -13.05
C GLN A 161 8.98 10.57 -12.43
N ARG A 162 10.02 11.15 -11.83
CA ARG A 162 10.99 10.38 -11.03
C ARG A 162 10.39 9.94 -9.70
N LEU A 163 10.59 8.68 -9.35
CA LEU A 163 10.26 8.16 -8.04
C LEU A 163 11.25 8.67 -6.98
N SER A 164 10.72 9.01 -5.83
CA SER A 164 11.51 9.21 -4.62
C SER A 164 11.85 7.87 -3.95
N ARG A 165 12.90 7.85 -3.11
CA ARG A 165 13.24 6.67 -2.28
C ARG A 165 12.09 6.22 -1.40
N ARG A 166 11.26 7.16 -0.92
CA ARG A 166 10.06 6.86 -0.13
C ARG A 166 9.03 6.10 -0.97
N GLU A 167 8.74 6.56 -2.18
CA GLU A 167 7.79 5.89 -3.08
C GLU A 167 8.28 4.47 -3.45
N VAL A 168 9.58 4.30 -3.70
CA VAL A 168 10.17 2.99 -3.91
C VAL A 168 10.00 2.09 -2.67
N ALA A 169 10.22 2.60 -1.47
CA ALA A 169 10.01 1.84 -0.24
C ALA A 169 8.54 1.41 -0.05
N GLU A 170 7.58 2.25 -0.46
CA GLU A 170 6.15 1.90 -0.47
C GLU A 170 5.85 0.77 -1.48
N ILE A 171 6.39 0.85 -2.71
CA ILE A 171 6.29 -0.23 -3.71
C ILE A 171 6.88 -1.55 -3.17
N LEU A 172 8.06 -1.50 -2.57
CA LEU A 172 8.72 -2.68 -2.02
C LEU A 172 7.95 -3.28 -0.82
N THR A 173 7.28 -2.45 -0.04
CA THR A 173 6.42 -2.91 1.05
C THR A 173 5.20 -3.67 0.50
N LEU A 174 4.63 -3.20 -0.59
CA LEU A 174 3.55 -3.89 -1.29
C LEU A 174 4.02 -5.22 -1.88
N LEU A 175 5.15 -5.22 -2.59
CA LEU A 175 5.72 -6.41 -3.21
C LEU A 175 6.20 -7.45 -2.19
N GLY A 176 6.56 -7.02 -0.99
CA GLY A 176 7.00 -7.92 0.10
C GLY A 176 5.89 -8.73 0.75
N ARG A 177 4.63 -8.55 0.35
CA ARG A 177 3.49 -9.32 0.85
C ARG A 177 3.34 -10.68 0.17
N GLY A 178 3.91 -10.87 -1.00
CA GLY A 178 3.81 -12.08 -1.79
C GLY A 178 5.06 -12.37 -2.60
N TYR A 179 5.00 -13.42 -3.44
CA TYR A 179 6.06 -13.73 -4.39
C TYR A 179 6.15 -12.61 -5.44
N CYS A 180 7.32 -11.97 -5.52
CA CYS A 180 7.59 -10.93 -6.51
C CYS A 180 8.28 -11.53 -7.75
N PRO A 181 7.56 -11.75 -8.86
CA PRO A 181 8.14 -12.36 -10.06
C PRO A 181 8.94 -11.36 -10.92
N ILE A 182 9.18 -10.13 -10.44
CA ILE A 182 9.83 -9.07 -11.24
C ILE A 182 11.29 -9.45 -11.52
N PRO A 183 11.74 -9.40 -12.78
CA PRO A 183 13.10 -9.72 -13.17
C PRO A 183 14.08 -8.60 -12.74
N TYR A 184 14.51 -8.65 -11.47
CA TYR A 184 15.33 -7.61 -10.83
C TYR A 184 16.64 -7.29 -11.58
N THR A 185 17.27 -8.27 -12.22
CA THR A 185 18.47 -8.05 -13.04
C THR A 185 18.23 -7.05 -14.16
N LYS A 186 17.09 -7.16 -14.85
CA LYS A 186 16.72 -6.20 -15.91
C LYS A 186 16.46 -4.81 -15.36
N LEU A 187 15.96 -4.71 -14.14
CA LEU A 187 15.75 -3.42 -13.48
C LEU A 187 17.08 -2.74 -13.16
N ILE A 188 18.04 -3.49 -12.58
CA ILE A 188 19.34 -2.95 -12.16
C ILE A 188 20.14 -2.41 -13.34
N VAL A 189 20.14 -3.12 -14.48
CA VAL A 189 20.91 -2.73 -15.67
C VAL A 189 20.17 -1.74 -16.57
N SER A 190 18.98 -1.32 -16.20
CA SER A 190 18.19 -0.36 -16.98
C SER A 190 18.83 1.03 -16.95
N GLU A 191 18.81 1.73 -18.08
CA GLU A 191 19.17 3.15 -18.16
C GLU A 191 18.08 4.08 -17.62
N ASN A 192 16.86 3.56 -17.43
CA ASN A 192 15.76 4.32 -16.85
C ASN A 192 15.97 4.47 -15.35
N TYR A 193 16.03 5.73 -14.89
CA TYR A 193 16.25 6.08 -13.48
C TYR A 193 15.29 5.35 -12.52
N ASN A 194 13.99 5.33 -12.82
CA ASN A 194 12.97 4.72 -11.95
C ASN A 194 13.14 3.20 -11.84
N LEU A 195 13.44 2.54 -12.94
CA LEU A 195 13.65 1.10 -12.97
C LEU A 195 14.94 0.73 -12.24
N GLN A 196 16.04 1.46 -12.50
CA GLN A 196 17.31 1.20 -11.84
C GLN A 196 17.21 1.44 -10.33
N LEU A 197 16.57 2.55 -9.90
CA LEU A 197 16.31 2.83 -8.47
C LEU A 197 15.50 1.71 -7.82
N LEU A 198 14.39 1.29 -8.46
CA LEU A 198 13.58 0.18 -7.97
C LEU A 198 14.39 -1.12 -7.88
N GLY A 199 15.20 -1.44 -8.88
CA GLY A 199 16.07 -2.63 -8.92
C GLY A 199 17.07 -2.67 -7.77
N ILE A 200 17.81 -1.56 -7.55
CA ILE A 200 18.81 -1.43 -6.48
C ILE A 200 18.16 -1.65 -5.10
N HIS A 201 17.04 -0.97 -4.84
CA HIS A 201 16.35 -1.09 -3.56
C HIS A 201 15.65 -2.45 -3.38
N LEU A 202 15.19 -3.09 -4.47
CA LEU A 202 14.59 -4.42 -4.46
C LEU A 202 15.63 -5.46 -4.01
N VAL A 203 16.81 -5.50 -4.64
CA VAL A 203 17.84 -6.48 -4.28
C VAL A 203 18.37 -6.27 -2.86
N ARG A 204 18.46 -5.02 -2.40
CA ARG A 204 18.78 -4.69 -1.00
C ARG A 204 17.70 -5.21 -0.05
N ARG A 205 16.44 -4.94 -0.32
CA ARG A 205 15.31 -5.31 0.54
C ARG A 205 15.17 -6.82 0.71
N PHE A 206 15.34 -7.58 -0.38
CA PHE A 206 15.22 -9.04 -0.37
C PHE A 206 16.55 -9.75 -0.16
N GLY A 207 17.65 -9.01 -0.04
CA GLY A 207 18.99 -9.56 0.22
C GLY A 207 19.52 -10.43 -0.91
N ILE A 208 19.28 -10.05 -2.17
CA ILE A 208 19.66 -10.80 -3.36
C ILE A 208 21.14 -10.51 -3.68
N THR A 209 22.04 -11.26 -3.02
CA THR A 209 23.50 -11.05 -3.11
C THR A 209 24.09 -11.43 -4.48
N GLU A 210 23.39 -12.24 -5.26
CA GLU A 210 23.76 -12.65 -6.61
C GLU A 210 23.90 -11.44 -7.57
N SER A 211 23.18 -10.34 -7.28
CA SER A 211 23.25 -9.09 -8.06
C SER A 211 24.43 -8.18 -7.72
N ARG A 212 25.37 -8.65 -6.90
CA ARG A 212 26.51 -7.83 -6.46
C ARG A 212 27.36 -7.31 -7.64
N ALA A 213 27.53 -8.10 -8.69
CA ALA A 213 28.33 -7.71 -9.84
C ALA A 213 27.68 -6.53 -10.59
N GLU A 214 26.38 -6.60 -10.83
CA GLU A 214 25.60 -5.54 -11.48
C GLU A 214 25.58 -4.26 -10.64
N ILE A 215 25.37 -4.36 -9.34
CA ILE A 215 25.42 -3.21 -8.41
C ILE A 215 26.83 -2.58 -8.43
N ALA A 216 27.90 -3.39 -8.49
CA ALA A 216 29.27 -2.89 -8.55
C ALA A 216 29.58 -2.12 -9.84
N LEU A 217 28.93 -2.44 -10.96
CA LEU A 217 29.04 -1.68 -12.20
C LEU A 217 28.47 -0.27 -12.05
N ILE A 218 27.32 -0.12 -11.39
CA ILE A 218 26.72 1.20 -11.10
C ILE A 218 27.66 2.05 -10.22
N VAL A 219 28.31 1.43 -9.23
CA VAL A 219 29.27 2.12 -8.35
C VAL A 219 30.51 2.62 -9.11
N ARG A 220 30.97 1.89 -10.13
CA ARG A 220 32.11 2.28 -10.96
C ARG A 220 31.82 3.44 -11.92
N ASP A 221 30.57 3.60 -12.29
CA ASP A 221 30.14 4.75 -13.09
C ASP A 221 30.01 6.00 -12.20
N LEU A 222 31.01 6.90 -12.33
CA LEU A 222 31.09 8.13 -11.55
C LEU A 222 29.96 9.13 -11.89
N HIS A 223 29.34 9.00 -13.03
CA HIS A 223 28.26 9.88 -13.50
C HIS A 223 26.86 9.33 -13.18
N ASN A 224 26.76 8.09 -12.68
CA ASN A 224 25.48 7.50 -12.36
C ASN A 224 24.88 8.17 -11.10
N GLU A 225 23.69 8.74 -11.26
CA GLU A 225 22.97 9.44 -10.19
C GLU A 225 22.63 8.52 -8.98
N LEU A 226 22.52 7.21 -9.20
CA LEU A 226 22.19 6.20 -8.19
C LEU A 226 23.42 5.52 -7.57
N ARG A 227 24.61 6.05 -7.85
CA ARG A 227 25.87 5.51 -7.33
C ARG A 227 25.87 5.37 -5.80
N ASN A 228 25.31 6.34 -5.07
CA ASN A 228 25.25 6.28 -3.61
C ASN A 228 24.30 5.18 -3.12
N ASP A 229 23.13 5.00 -3.75
CA ASP A 229 22.20 3.92 -3.43
C ASP A 229 22.83 2.54 -3.68
N ALA A 230 23.61 2.42 -4.75
CA ALA A 230 24.36 1.21 -5.07
C ALA A 230 25.49 0.94 -4.06
N LEU A 231 26.23 1.97 -3.62
CA LEU A 231 27.25 1.85 -2.56
C LEU A 231 26.65 1.36 -1.24
N GLU A 232 25.54 1.94 -0.79
CA GLU A 232 24.83 1.51 0.40
C GLU A 232 24.36 0.05 0.30
N THR A 233 23.95 -0.37 -0.90
CA THR A 233 23.50 -1.74 -1.15
C THR A 233 24.67 -2.72 -1.08
N LEU A 234 25.85 -2.38 -1.61
CA LEU A 234 27.06 -3.21 -1.48
C LEU A 234 27.54 -3.29 -0.04
N ALA A 235 27.49 -2.19 0.71
CA ALA A 235 27.83 -2.16 2.14
C ALA A 235 26.89 -3.11 2.93
N TYR A 236 25.59 -3.05 2.70
CA TYR A 236 24.59 -3.94 3.29
C TYR A 236 24.90 -5.42 2.98
N PHE A 237 25.27 -5.77 1.76
CA PHE A 237 25.65 -7.15 1.42
C PHE A 237 26.90 -7.60 2.16
N GLY A 238 27.91 -6.72 2.30
CA GLY A 238 29.13 -7.01 3.06
C GLY A 238 28.89 -7.24 4.55
N GLU A 239 28.03 -6.46 5.19
CA GLU A 239 27.62 -6.66 6.57
C GLU A 239 26.88 -7.98 6.75
N ARG A 240 25.90 -8.28 5.89
CA ARG A 240 25.12 -9.51 5.97
C ARG A 240 25.99 -10.77 5.86
N GLU A 241 27.02 -10.78 5.01
CA GLU A 241 27.96 -11.89 4.92
C GLU A 241 28.81 -12.05 6.19
N ARG A 242 29.18 -10.96 6.85
CA ARG A 242 29.90 -11.02 8.13
C ARG A 242 29.05 -11.60 9.24
N PHE A 243 27.79 -11.18 9.35
CA PHE A 243 26.87 -11.65 10.39
C PHE A 243 26.30 -13.06 10.06
N GLY A 244 26.06 -13.41 8.80
CA GLY A 244 25.58 -14.73 8.39
C GLY A 244 26.56 -15.88 8.73
N LYS A 245 27.84 -15.58 8.83
CA LYS A 245 28.85 -16.55 9.27
C LYS A 245 28.80 -16.89 10.78
N PHE A 246 28.08 -16.10 11.57
CA PHE A 246 27.92 -16.31 13.02
C PHE A 246 26.60 -16.99 13.43
N THR A 247 25.69 -17.22 12.46
CA THR A 247 24.35 -17.79 12.75
C THR A 247 24.23 -19.29 12.41
N VAL A 248 25.36 -19.95 12.08
CA VAL A 248 25.44 -21.40 11.88
C VAL A 248 26.30 -21.98 13.01
N ILE A 249 25.72 -22.07 14.19
CA ILE A 249 26.14 -22.99 15.26
C ILE A 249 24.90 -23.68 15.79
#